data_104a837172f1085a71d5e0e017930b19
#
_entry.id   104a837172f1085a71d5e0e017930b19
#
_cell.length_a   1.000
_cell.length_b   1.000
_cell.length_c   1.000
_cell.angle_alpha   90.00
_cell.angle_beta   90.00
_cell.angle_gamma   90.00
#
_symmetry.space_group_name_H-M   'P 1'
#
loop_
_entity.id
_entity.type
_entity.pdbx_description
1 polymer ?
#
loop_
_entity_poly.entity_id
_entity_poly.type
_entity_poly.pdbx_seq_one_letter_code
_entity_poly.pdbx_strand_id
1 'polypeptide(L)'
;MVQMSGFQIESFLQTPRYAVFATNSIDGPPQLTTVWFLYESNVLYVGIERSSVKYRNLSRNPGVSMCIDGEHPDGHTVVVYGEAEFMETGTPDFDGILWRLTRRYHDSDEDARG
;
A
#
# COMPACT_ATOMS: atom_id res chain seq x y z
N MET A 1 19.50 0.18 -15.48
CA MET A 1 18.15 0.15 -14.88
C MET A 1 17.11 0.28 -15.96
N VAL A 2 16.12 -0.57 -15.98
CA VAL A 2 15.05 -0.52 -16.97
C VAL A 2 13.88 0.27 -16.39
N GLN A 3 13.41 1.27 -17.15
CA GLN A 3 12.25 2.05 -16.77
C GLN A 3 11.00 1.38 -17.36
N MET A 4 10.04 1.07 -16.51
CA MET A 4 8.80 0.43 -16.95
C MET A 4 7.86 1.46 -17.59
N SER A 5 7.18 1.04 -18.68
CA SER A 5 6.12 1.85 -19.28
C SER A 5 4.89 1.88 -18.36
N GLY A 6 3.97 2.80 -18.61
CA GLY A 6 2.73 2.88 -17.85
C GLY A 6 1.96 1.57 -17.78
N PHE A 7 1.87 0.85 -18.91
CA PHE A 7 1.21 -0.45 -18.96
C PHE A 7 1.90 -1.49 -18.08
N GLN A 8 3.24 -1.56 -18.12
CA GLN A 8 4.01 -2.49 -17.29
C GLN A 8 3.86 -2.16 -15.81
N ILE A 9 3.83 -0.88 -15.45
CA ILE A 9 3.63 -0.45 -14.06
C ILE A 9 2.26 -0.90 -13.56
N GLU A 10 1.20 -0.67 -14.32
CA GLU A 10 -0.14 -1.07 -13.94
C GLU A 10 -0.26 -2.58 -13.76
N SER A 11 0.28 -3.35 -14.69
CA SER A 11 0.28 -4.81 -14.61
C SER A 11 1.05 -5.28 -13.38
N PHE A 12 2.20 -4.68 -13.11
CA PHE A 12 3.03 -4.99 -11.93
C PHE A 12 2.25 -4.74 -10.63
N LEU A 13 1.52 -3.62 -10.55
CA LEU A 13 0.78 -3.24 -9.36
C LEU A 13 -0.48 -4.09 -9.14
N GLN A 14 -0.96 -4.79 -10.18
CA GLN A 14 -2.10 -5.69 -10.04
C GLN A 14 -1.74 -7.03 -9.41
N THR A 15 -0.47 -7.40 -9.39
CA THR A 15 -0.02 -8.63 -8.74
C THR A 15 0.10 -8.41 -7.23
N PRO A 16 -0.48 -9.29 -6.39
CA PRO A 16 -0.32 -9.18 -4.94
C PRO A 16 1.15 -9.29 -4.53
N ARG A 17 1.66 -8.25 -3.87
CA ARG A 17 3.04 -8.17 -3.39
C ARG A 17 3.05 -7.46 -2.06
N TYR A 18 4.11 -7.64 -1.31
CA TYR A 18 4.36 -6.81 -0.14
C TYR A 18 5.07 -5.54 -0.57
N ALA A 19 4.75 -4.45 0.09
CA ALA A 19 5.43 -3.19 -0.10
C ALA A 19 6.05 -2.74 1.21
N VAL A 20 7.18 -2.05 1.12
CA VAL A 20 7.74 -1.33 2.27
C VAL A 20 7.09 0.04 2.30
N PHE A 21 6.49 0.37 3.42
CA PHE A 21 5.76 1.62 3.62
C PHE A 21 6.51 2.46 4.65
N ALA A 22 6.92 3.66 4.26
CA ALA A 22 7.73 4.55 5.07
C ALA A 22 6.96 5.78 5.47
N THR A 23 6.88 6.05 6.77
CA THR A 23 6.30 7.27 7.32
C THR A 23 7.35 8.06 8.07
N ASN A 24 7.19 9.38 8.12
CA ASN A 24 8.17 10.26 8.75
C ASN A 24 7.96 10.34 10.25
N SER A 25 9.02 10.09 11.02
CA SER A 25 9.03 10.26 12.46
C SER A 25 9.21 11.73 12.81
N ILE A 26 8.78 12.10 14.02
CA ILE A 26 8.96 13.47 14.49
C ILE A 26 10.44 13.77 14.76
N ASP A 27 11.14 12.78 15.30
CA ASP A 27 12.57 12.83 15.59
C ASP A 27 13.20 11.52 15.18
N GLY A 28 14.24 11.54 14.40
CA GLY A 28 14.96 10.34 14.03
C GLY A 28 14.54 9.75 12.69
N PRO A 29 14.92 8.51 12.41
CA PRO A 29 14.73 7.90 11.10
C PRO A 29 13.25 7.63 10.80
N PRO A 30 12.90 7.51 9.50
CA PRO A 30 11.56 7.08 9.11
C PRO A 30 11.21 5.71 9.68
N GLN A 31 9.92 5.51 9.97
CA GLN A 31 9.43 4.19 10.34
C GLN A 31 9.11 3.39 9.08
N LEU A 32 9.63 2.17 9.01
CA LEU A 32 9.42 1.28 7.87
C LEU A 32 8.63 0.05 8.31
N THR A 33 7.60 -0.29 7.55
CA THR A 33 6.85 -1.53 7.77
C THR A 33 6.49 -2.15 6.43
N THR A 34 6.29 -3.47 6.41
CA THR A 34 5.72 -4.13 5.24
C THR A 34 4.21 -4.07 5.31
N VAL A 35 3.59 -3.82 4.17
CA VAL A 35 2.12 -3.67 4.08
C VAL A 35 1.60 -4.39 2.85
N TRP A 36 0.31 -4.69 2.87
CA TRP A 36 -0.46 -5.04 1.68
C TRP A 36 -0.97 -3.77 1.04
N PHE A 37 -1.19 -3.81 -0.26
CA PHE A 37 -1.71 -2.66 -0.98
C PHE A 37 -2.70 -3.10 -2.05
N LEU A 38 -3.56 -2.16 -2.44
CA LEU A 38 -4.48 -2.29 -3.57
C LEU A 38 -4.28 -1.07 -4.46
N TYR A 39 -4.13 -1.30 -5.77
CA TYR A 39 -4.01 -0.21 -6.74
C TYR A 39 -5.26 -0.18 -7.61
N GLU A 40 -5.99 0.90 -7.57
CA GLU A 40 -7.19 1.13 -8.40
C GLU A 40 -7.26 2.59 -8.78
N SER A 41 -7.55 2.87 -10.06
CA SER A 41 -7.81 4.24 -10.56
C SER A 41 -6.72 5.23 -10.15
N ASN A 42 -5.46 4.84 -10.32
CA ASN A 42 -4.29 5.64 -9.99
C ASN A 42 -4.10 5.95 -8.51
N VAL A 43 -4.74 5.18 -7.63
CA VAL A 43 -4.62 5.34 -6.18
C VAL A 43 -4.13 4.04 -5.57
N LEU A 44 -3.16 4.16 -4.67
CA LEU A 44 -2.69 3.05 -3.84
C LEU A 44 -3.37 3.10 -2.49
N TYR A 45 -4.02 2.02 -2.10
CA TYR A 45 -4.72 1.90 -0.83
C TYR A 45 -3.95 0.96 0.09
N VAL A 46 -3.76 1.38 1.34
CA VAL A 46 -3.04 0.61 2.36
C VAL A 46 -3.87 0.61 3.64
N GLY A 47 -4.08 -0.56 4.22
CA GLY A 47 -4.77 -0.68 5.50
C GLY A 47 -3.85 -0.29 6.65
N ILE A 48 -4.33 0.59 7.52
CA ILE A 48 -3.57 1.09 8.67
C ILE A 48 -4.48 1.07 9.90
N GLU A 49 -3.97 0.56 11.01
CA GLU A 49 -4.69 0.59 12.28
C GLU A 49 -4.49 1.93 12.98
N ARG A 50 -5.56 2.45 13.60
CA ARG A 50 -5.52 3.74 14.31
C ARG A 50 -4.55 3.75 15.49
N SER A 51 -4.28 2.59 16.08
CA SER A 51 -3.33 2.47 17.20
C SER A 51 -1.88 2.39 16.75
N SER A 52 -1.60 2.35 15.45
CA SER A 52 -0.25 2.13 14.94
C SER A 52 0.60 3.40 14.97
N VAL A 53 1.93 3.20 15.00
CA VAL A 53 2.89 4.31 14.90
C VAL A 53 2.75 5.02 13.55
N LYS A 54 2.53 4.28 12.48
CA LYS A 54 2.38 4.90 11.15
C LYS A 54 1.12 5.77 11.07
N TYR A 55 0.03 5.42 11.76
CA TYR A 55 -1.14 6.29 11.83
C TYR A 55 -0.79 7.63 12.51
N ARG A 56 -0.09 7.57 13.64
CA ARG A 56 0.33 8.78 14.35
C ARG A 56 1.29 9.62 13.50
N ASN A 57 2.22 8.98 12.83
CA ASN A 57 3.16 9.68 11.95
C ASN A 57 2.43 10.40 10.82
N LEU A 58 1.50 9.72 10.15
CA LEU A 58 0.74 10.31 9.04
C LEU A 58 -0.19 11.43 9.49
N SER A 59 -0.70 11.36 10.72
CA SER A 59 -1.54 12.42 11.28
C SER A 59 -0.79 13.73 11.46
N ARG A 60 0.54 13.66 11.69
CA ARG A 60 1.40 14.83 11.81
C ARG A 60 2.00 15.26 10.49
N ASN A 61 2.37 14.30 9.68
CA ASN A 61 3.04 14.52 8.41
C ASN A 61 2.53 13.49 7.40
N PRO A 62 1.70 13.91 6.42
CA PRO A 62 1.11 12.98 5.46
C PRO A 62 2.09 12.46 4.42
N GLY A 63 3.32 12.95 4.38
CA GLY A 63 4.33 12.48 3.44
C GLY A 63 4.61 11.00 3.62
N VAL A 64 4.62 10.26 2.53
CA VAL A 64 4.81 8.82 2.53
C VAL A 64 5.67 8.39 1.35
N SER A 65 6.44 7.33 1.56
CA SER A 65 7.18 6.66 0.51
C SER A 65 6.86 5.18 0.54
N MET A 66 6.78 4.56 -0.63
CA MET A 66 6.57 3.12 -0.74
C MET A 66 7.57 2.54 -1.73
N CYS A 67 8.06 1.36 -1.41
CA CYS A 67 8.91 0.58 -2.31
C CYS A 67 8.27 -0.79 -2.51
N ILE A 68 7.94 -1.08 -3.76
CA ILE A 68 7.31 -2.34 -4.14
C ILE A 68 8.29 -3.08 -5.02
N ASP A 69 8.87 -4.14 -4.49
CA ASP A 69 9.91 -4.90 -5.17
C ASP A 69 9.31 -6.10 -5.87
N GLY A 70 9.66 -6.26 -7.13
CA GLY A 70 9.36 -7.47 -7.88
C GLY A 70 10.33 -8.56 -7.48
N GLU A 71 9.80 -9.74 -7.20
CA GLU A 71 10.62 -10.86 -6.80
C GLU A 71 11.58 -11.28 -7.93
N HIS A 72 12.74 -11.80 -7.53
CA HIS A 72 13.65 -12.41 -8.46
C HIS A 72 12.94 -13.54 -9.25
N PRO A 73 13.10 -13.68 -10.58
CA PRO A 73 14.04 -12.95 -11.43
C PRO A 73 13.49 -11.69 -12.09
N ASP A 74 12.34 -11.22 -11.70
CA ASP A 74 11.63 -10.11 -12.31
C ASP A 74 12.47 -8.81 -12.32
N GLY A 75 13.12 -8.49 -11.22
CA GLY A 75 14.07 -7.39 -11.15
C GLY A 75 13.49 -5.99 -11.23
N HIS A 76 12.17 -5.86 -11.28
CA HIS A 76 11.51 -4.55 -11.34
C HIS A 76 11.21 -4.05 -9.93
N THR A 77 11.36 -2.75 -9.73
CA THR A 77 11.04 -2.08 -8.48
C THR A 77 10.26 -0.81 -8.78
N VAL A 78 9.18 -0.59 -8.06
CA VAL A 78 8.39 0.63 -8.16
C VAL A 78 8.55 1.40 -6.85
N VAL A 79 8.97 2.65 -6.93
CA VAL A 79 9.06 3.55 -5.78
C VAL A 79 8.04 4.66 -5.97
N VAL A 80 7.25 4.89 -4.93
CA VAL A 80 6.19 5.89 -4.95
C VAL A 80 6.44 6.89 -3.83
N TYR A 81 6.36 8.17 -4.16
CA TYR A 81 6.40 9.26 -3.19
C TYR A 81 5.10 10.03 -3.30
N GLY A 82 4.50 10.39 -2.18
CA GLY A 82 3.25 11.12 -2.21
C GLY A 82 2.78 11.52 -0.82
N GLU A 83 1.53 11.89 -0.76
CA GLU A 83 0.87 12.25 0.48
C GLU A 83 -0.29 11.30 0.72
N ALA A 84 -0.45 10.88 1.98
CA ALA A 84 -1.53 10.01 2.39
C ALA A 84 -2.76 10.82 2.78
N GLU A 85 -3.93 10.30 2.42
CA GLU A 85 -5.21 10.82 2.89
C GLU A 85 -5.95 9.67 3.56
N PHE A 86 -6.56 9.93 4.70
CA PHE A 86 -7.35 8.92 5.39
C PHE A 86 -8.74 8.83 4.75
N MET A 87 -9.18 7.59 4.49
CA MET A 87 -10.56 7.36 4.10
C MET A 87 -11.47 7.38 5.33
N GLU A 88 -12.67 7.90 5.15
CA GLU A 88 -13.70 7.85 6.17
C GLU A 88 -14.17 6.42 6.37
N THR A 89 -14.09 5.90 7.60
CA THR A 89 -14.54 4.55 7.93
C THR A 89 -16.05 4.48 8.01
N GLY A 90 -16.60 3.28 7.83
CA GLY A 90 -18.04 3.06 7.94
C GLY A 90 -18.83 3.47 6.70
N THR A 91 -18.16 3.75 5.59
CA THR A 91 -18.82 4.05 4.32
C THR A 91 -18.78 2.82 3.41
N PRO A 92 -19.72 2.71 2.45
CA PRO A 92 -19.67 1.62 1.45
C PRO A 92 -18.38 1.63 0.64
N ASP A 93 -17.83 2.81 0.33
CA ASP A 93 -16.56 2.91 -0.40
C ASP A 93 -15.42 2.29 0.40
N PHE A 94 -15.32 2.62 1.68
CA PHE A 94 -14.30 2.05 2.57
C PHE A 94 -14.44 0.54 2.67
N ASP A 95 -15.66 0.05 2.89
CA ASP A 95 -15.91 -1.39 3.03
C ASP A 95 -15.57 -2.14 1.74
N GLY A 96 -15.90 -1.57 0.59
CA GLY A 96 -15.57 -2.16 -0.70
C GLY A 96 -14.07 -2.23 -0.95
N ILE A 97 -13.33 -1.17 -0.63
CA ILE A 97 -11.88 -1.14 -0.76
C ILE A 97 -11.25 -2.16 0.19
N LEU A 98 -11.70 -2.19 1.43
CA LEU A 98 -11.17 -3.12 2.43
C LEU A 98 -11.38 -4.57 2.01
N TRP A 99 -12.56 -4.90 1.49
CA TRP A 99 -12.84 -6.24 0.98
C TRP A 99 -11.92 -6.60 -0.19
N ARG A 100 -11.79 -5.73 -1.19
CA ARG A 100 -10.95 -6.01 -2.35
C ARG A 100 -9.48 -6.12 -1.96
N LEU A 101 -9.01 -5.30 -1.03
CA LEU A 101 -7.64 -5.38 -0.52
C LEU A 101 -7.41 -6.73 0.19
N THR A 102 -8.31 -7.12 1.07
CA THR A 102 -8.21 -8.38 1.82
C THR A 102 -8.28 -9.58 0.89
N ARG A 103 -9.25 -9.58 -0.03
CA ARG A 103 -9.46 -10.69 -0.96
C ARG A 103 -8.24 -10.92 -1.87
N ARG A 104 -7.56 -9.86 -2.24
CA ARG A 104 -6.39 -9.89 -3.11
C ARG A 104 -5.26 -10.77 -2.57
N TYR A 105 -5.12 -10.86 -1.25
CA TYR A 105 -4.05 -11.61 -0.57
C TYR A 105 -4.51 -12.96 -0.03
N HIS A 106 -5.72 -13.39 -0.38
CA HIS A 106 -6.25 -14.69 0.01
C HIS A 106 -6.69 -15.49 -1.21
N ASP A 107 -6.63 -16.81 -1.13
CA ASP A 107 -6.92 -17.68 -2.26
C ASP A 107 -8.41 -17.78 -2.57
N SER A 108 -9.27 -17.52 -1.59
CA SER A 108 -10.72 -17.65 -1.73
C SER A 108 -11.46 -16.64 -0.88
N ASP A 109 -12.74 -16.46 -1.17
CA ASP A 109 -13.61 -15.60 -0.35
C ASP A 109 -13.71 -16.11 1.08
N GLU A 110 -13.74 -17.42 1.27
CA GLU A 110 -13.79 -18.03 2.60
C GLU A 110 -12.53 -17.69 3.40
N ASP A 111 -11.35 -17.82 2.80
CA ASP A 111 -10.09 -17.47 3.44
C ASP A 111 -10.05 -15.98 3.81
N ALA A 112 -10.54 -15.11 2.93
CA ALA A 112 -10.55 -13.66 3.16
C ALA A 112 -11.50 -13.27 4.31
N ARG A 113 -12.57 -14.03 4.53
CA ARG A 113 -13.54 -13.78 5.60
C ARG A 113 -13.13 -14.35 6.95
N GLY A 114 -12.32 -15.39 6.90
CA GLY A 114 -11.84 -16.10 8.09
C GLY A 114 -10.68 -15.40 8.74
#